data_ec6be74213475d7a53a2c80ce75aa5e2
#
_entry.id   ec6be74213475d7a53a2c80ce75aa5e2
#
_cell.length_a   1.000
_cell.length_b   1.000
_cell.length_c   1.000
_cell.angle_alpha   90.00
_cell.angle_beta   90.00
_cell.angle_gamma   90.00
#
_symmetry.space_group_name_H-M   'P 1'
#
loop_
_entity.id
_entity.type
_entity.pdbx_description
1 polymer ?
#
loop_
_entity_poly.entity_id
_entity_poly.type
_entity_poly.pdbx_seq_one_letter_code
_entity_poly.pdbx_strand_id
1 'polypeptide(L)'
;MVDHSLLEASGMGRPLDHDKIAASISGALKQAIQLREEKSKGKYQNVLQNAVQYMEENFADENLTLNTVACVANVSANHFSAMFSQKMGQTFIEYLTSLRMNRAKELLRCTDKRSGEIALEVGYKDSHYFSFLFKKTQGCTPSEYRNQGAVS
;
A
#
# COMPACT_ATOMS: atom_id res chain seq x y z
N MET A 1 23.14 -15.59 16.70
CA MET A 1 23.37 -15.82 16.40
C MET A 1 23.62 -15.68 16.19
N VAL A 2 23.55 -15.50 16.31
CA VAL A 2 23.75 -15.60 16.05
C VAL A 2 23.69 -15.23 16.05
N ASP A 3 23.57 -15.08 16.21
CA ASP A 3 23.52 -15.00 16.28
C ASP A 3 23.49 -14.39 16.40
N HIS A 4 23.31 -14.17 16.61
CA HIS A 4 23.26 -13.94 16.69
C HIS A 4 23.79 -13.67 16.74
N SER A 5 23.93 -13.72 17.03
CA SER A 5 24.49 -13.78 17.05
C SER A 5 25.19 -13.62 16.97
N LEU A 6 25.37 -13.63 17.19
CA LEU A 6 26.01 -13.48 17.03
C LEU A 6 26.21 -12.63 16.97
N LEU A 7 25.66 -12.54 17.17
CA LEU A 7 25.89 -11.91 17.11
C LEU A 7 25.92 -11.08 17.48
N GLU A 8 25.72 -10.88 17.88
CA GLU A 8 25.82 -10.43 18.17
C GLU A 8 26.25 -9.96 18.63
N ALA A 9 26.53 -9.95 18.96
CA ALA A 9 26.88 -9.86 19.32
C ALA A 9 27.41 -9.38 19.61
N SER A 10 27.62 -9.22 19.87
CA SER A 10 28.11 -8.82 20.14
C SER A 10 28.42 -8.12 20.14
N GLY A 11 28.14 -7.71 20.19
CA GLY A 11 28.30 -7.08 20.05
C GLY A 11 28.91 -6.42 19.95
N MET A 12 29.10 -5.99 19.94
CA MET A 12 29.67 -5.27 19.77
C MET A 12 30.04 -4.68 19.01
N GLY A 13 29.44 -4.56 18.63
CA GLY A 13 29.64 -3.78 17.61
C GLY A 13 30.77 -2.95 17.43
N ARG A 14 31.63 -3.06 17.21
CA ARG A 14 32.58 -2.29 16.99
C ARG A 14 32.76 -2.04 15.71
N PRO A 15 32.87 -1.14 15.32
CA PRO A 15 32.84 -0.68 14.05
C PRO A 15 34.01 -0.95 13.29
N LEU A 16 34.87 -1.06 13.68
CA LEU A 16 35.95 -1.15 13.13
C LEU A 16 36.25 -1.90 12.10
N ASP A 17 36.87 -2.06 11.35
CA ASP A 17 37.44 -2.98 10.38
C ASP A 17 36.43 -3.56 9.39
N HIS A 18 35.38 -2.87 9.12
CA HIS A 18 34.42 -3.30 8.13
C HIS A 18 35.07 -3.54 6.78
N ASP A 19 35.98 -2.67 6.36
CA ASP A 19 36.66 -2.83 5.07
C ASP A 19 37.56 -4.05 5.06
N LYS A 20 38.26 -4.29 6.14
CA LYS A 20 39.14 -5.47 6.25
C LYS A 20 38.33 -6.76 6.25
N ILE A 21 37.24 -6.77 6.99
CA ILE A 21 36.36 -7.93 7.05
C ILE A 21 35.75 -8.20 5.68
N ALA A 22 35.30 -7.17 5.01
CA ALA A 22 34.73 -7.31 3.68
C ALA A 22 35.75 -7.84 2.69
N ALA A 23 36.98 -7.35 2.75
CA ALA A 23 38.02 -7.79 1.85
C ALA A 23 38.42 -9.25 2.08
N SER A 24 38.46 -9.69 3.35
CA SER A 24 38.90 -11.05 3.67
C SER A 24 37.84 -12.11 3.44
N ILE A 25 36.56 -11.76 3.49
CA ILE A 25 35.47 -12.73 3.35
C ILE A 25 34.50 -12.35 2.26
N SER A 26 34.96 -11.65 1.24
CA SER A 26 34.09 -11.06 0.22
C SER A 26 33.15 -12.05 -0.44
N GLY A 27 33.58 -13.24 -0.76
CA GLY A 27 32.73 -14.24 -1.41
C GLY A 27 31.60 -14.72 -0.53
N ALA A 28 31.91 -15.11 0.69
CA ALA A 28 30.90 -15.57 1.66
C ALA A 28 29.95 -14.46 2.05
N LEU A 29 30.49 -13.25 2.20
CA LEU A 29 29.68 -12.09 2.55
C LEU A 29 28.69 -11.75 1.44
N LYS A 30 29.13 -11.79 0.20
CA LYS A 30 28.24 -11.53 -0.95
C LYS A 30 27.11 -12.53 -1.00
N GLN A 31 27.37 -13.81 -0.77
CA GLN A 31 26.34 -14.84 -0.73
C GLN A 31 25.36 -14.58 0.41
N ALA A 32 25.85 -14.21 1.59
CA ALA A 32 24.99 -13.91 2.73
C ALA A 32 24.10 -12.70 2.46
N ILE A 33 24.64 -11.67 1.82
CA ILE A 33 23.88 -10.49 1.45
C ILE A 33 22.79 -10.84 0.43
N GLN A 34 23.14 -11.63 -0.59
CA GLN A 34 22.17 -12.08 -1.60
C GLN A 34 21.02 -12.86 -0.97
N LEU A 35 21.30 -13.78 -0.07
CA LEU A 35 20.26 -14.55 0.61
C LEU A 35 19.35 -13.67 1.43
N ARG A 36 19.92 -12.66 2.10
CA ARG A 36 19.13 -11.70 2.86
C ARG A 36 18.23 -10.88 1.96
N GLU A 37 18.75 -10.44 0.83
CA GLU A 37 17.96 -9.66 -0.12
C GLU A 37 16.80 -10.48 -0.67
N GLU A 38 17.04 -11.74 -1.00
CA GLU A 38 15.98 -12.62 -1.48
C GLU A 38 14.91 -12.88 -0.43
N LYS A 39 15.31 -13.11 0.81
CA LYS A 39 14.37 -13.28 1.92
C LYS A 39 13.59 -12.00 2.18
N SER A 40 14.26 -10.86 2.13
CA SER A 40 13.62 -9.56 2.31
C SER A 40 12.61 -9.30 1.21
N LYS A 41 12.95 -9.61 -0.04
CA LYS A 41 12.03 -9.46 -1.17
C LYS A 41 10.80 -10.33 -1.00
N GLY A 42 10.96 -11.59 -0.60
CA GLY A 42 9.85 -12.48 -0.35
C GLY A 42 8.97 -12.01 0.79
N LYS A 43 9.58 -11.52 1.87
CA LYS A 43 8.86 -10.98 3.01
C LYS A 43 8.05 -9.73 2.61
N TYR A 44 8.66 -8.81 1.87
CA TYR A 44 7.99 -7.60 1.43
C TYR A 44 6.86 -7.90 0.45
N GLN A 45 7.05 -8.90 -0.41
CA GLN A 45 5.99 -9.32 -1.32
C GLN A 45 4.77 -9.82 -0.55
N ASN A 46 4.98 -10.65 0.46
CA ASN A 46 3.88 -11.15 1.28
C ASN A 46 3.19 -10.04 2.06
N VAL A 47 3.97 -9.12 2.64
CA VAL A 47 3.43 -7.97 3.35
C VAL A 47 2.57 -7.13 2.41
N LEU A 48 3.06 -6.88 1.21
CA LEU A 48 2.37 -6.08 0.22
C LEU A 48 1.09 -6.76 -0.25
N GLN A 49 1.15 -8.06 -0.55
CA GLN A 49 -0.02 -8.84 -0.94
C GLN A 49 -1.10 -8.82 0.12
N ASN A 50 -0.72 -9.03 1.37
CA ASN A 50 -1.66 -9.00 2.49
C ASN A 50 -2.29 -7.63 2.64
N ALA A 51 -1.50 -6.58 2.49
CA ALA A 51 -1.99 -5.21 2.58
C ALA A 51 -2.96 -4.89 1.45
N VAL A 52 -2.63 -5.25 0.23
CA VAL A 52 -3.50 -5.02 -0.94
C VAL A 52 -4.80 -5.78 -0.79
N GLN A 53 -4.74 -7.03 -0.37
CA GLN A 53 -5.94 -7.83 -0.14
C GLN A 53 -6.82 -7.20 0.93
N TYR A 54 -6.23 -6.76 2.03
CA TYR A 54 -6.96 -6.10 3.11
C TYR A 54 -7.64 -4.82 2.61
N MET A 55 -6.92 -4.03 1.79
CA MET A 55 -7.49 -2.82 1.20
C MET A 55 -8.66 -3.14 0.28
N GLU A 56 -8.53 -4.16 -0.56
CA GLU A 56 -9.59 -4.56 -1.48
C GLU A 56 -10.83 -5.04 -0.74
N GLU A 57 -10.66 -5.67 0.41
CA GLU A 57 -11.78 -6.16 1.21
C GLU A 57 -12.40 -5.07 2.08
N ASN A 58 -11.67 -4.01 2.40
CA ASN A 58 -12.07 -3.01 3.37
C ASN A 58 -12.05 -1.56 2.85
N PHE A 59 -11.93 -1.34 1.54
CA PHE A 59 -11.84 0.02 1.01
C PHE A 59 -13.06 0.87 1.32
N ALA A 60 -14.21 0.24 1.52
CA ALA A 60 -15.46 0.94 1.82
C ALA A 60 -15.55 1.40 3.28
N ASP A 61 -14.62 0.98 4.12
CA ASP A 61 -14.56 1.46 5.50
C ASP A 61 -14.00 2.88 5.50
N GLU A 62 -14.79 3.83 5.95
CA GLU A 62 -14.40 5.24 6.00
C GLU A 62 -13.21 5.49 6.94
N ASN A 63 -12.97 4.58 7.87
CA ASN A 63 -11.89 4.69 8.84
C ASN A 63 -10.60 4.00 8.38
N LEU A 64 -10.59 3.44 7.19
CA LEU A 64 -9.39 2.80 6.66
C LEU A 64 -8.29 3.84 6.42
N THR A 65 -7.19 3.70 7.11
CA THR A 65 -6.06 4.64 7.01
C THR A 65 -4.77 3.89 6.72
N LEU A 66 -3.75 4.65 6.33
CA LEU A 66 -2.40 4.12 6.16
C LEU A 66 -1.92 3.39 7.42
N ASN A 67 -2.19 3.97 8.59
CA ASN A 67 -1.80 3.37 9.86
C ASN A 67 -2.47 2.02 10.09
N THR A 68 -3.76 1.93 9.77
CA THR A 68 -4.52 0.69 9.92
C THR A 68 -3.92 -0.43 9.06
N VAL A 69 -3.66 -0.12 7.81
CA VAL A 69 -3.13 -1.12 6.86
C VAL A 69 -1.70 -1.50 7.24
N ALA A 70 -0.89 -0.54 7.64
CA ALA A 70 0.48 -0.81 8.09
C ALA A 70 0.47 -1.71 9.32
N CYS A 71 -0.46 -1.48 10.22
CA CYS A 71 -0.62 -2.30 11.42
C CYS A 71 -0.98 -3.74 11.06
N VAL A 72 -1.91 -3.93 10.14
CA VAL A 72 -2.29 -5.26 9.65
C VAL A 72 -1.09 -5.95 8.99
N ALA A 73 -0.29 -5.19 8.27
CA ALA A 73 0.91 -5.71 7.60
C ALA A 73 2.08 -5.89 8.58
N ASN A 74 1.91 -5.45 9.83
CA ASN A 74 2.91 -5.58 10.89
C ASN A 74 4.21 -4.83 10.59
N VAL A 75 4.08 -3.64 10.03
CA VAL A 75 5.22 -2.74 9.76
C VAL A 75 4.84 -1.33 10.19
N SER A 76 5.83 -0.45 10.30
CA SER A 76 5.56 0.95 10.62
C SER A 76 4.90 1.65 9.43
N ALA A 77 4.12 2.69 9.71
CA ALA A 77 3.44 3.45 8.67
C ALA A 77 4.41 4.05 7.66
N ASN A 78 5.53 4.61 8.14
CA ASN A 78 6.54 5.19 7.27
C ASN A 78 7.18 4.15 6.36
N HIS A 79 7.51 3.01 6.91
CA HIS A 79 8.12 1.91 6.15
C HIS A 79 7.13 1.37 5.11
N PHE A 80 5.89 1.16 5.53
CA PHE A 80 4.84 0.69 4.63
C PHE A 80 4.60 1.66 3.48
N SER A 81 4.50 2.96 3.78
CA SER A 81 4.26 3.99 2.78
C SER A 81 5.36 4.00 1.71
N ALA A 82 6.62 3.96 2.14
CA ALA A 82 7.76 3.95 1.22
C ALA A 82 7.77 2.67 0.37
N MET A 83 7.57 1.54 1.01
CA MET A 83 7.56 0.24 0.34
C MET A 83 6.42 0.14 -0.67
N PHE A 84 5.23 0.58 -0.26
CA PHE A 84 4.05 0.54 -1.12
C PHE A 84 4.26 1.40 -2.37
N SER A 85 4.71 2.64 -2.18
CA SER A 85 4.93 3.56 -3.31
C SER A 85 5.98 3.01 -4.27
N GLN A 86 7.05 2.45 -3.74
CA GLN A 86 8.13 1.92 -4.55
C GLN A 86 7.69 0.70 -5.36
N LYS A 87 6.92 -0.20 -4.76
CA LYS A 87 6.52 -1.45 -5.41
C LYS A 87 5.30 -1.31 -6.29
N MET A 88 4.34 -0.47 -5.90
CA MET A 88 3.08 -0.33 -6.63
C MET A 88 3.12 0.80 -7.66
N GLY A 89 4.13 1.66 -7.62
CA GLY A 89 4.23 2.79 -8.53
C GLY A 89 3.23 3.90 -8.25
N GLN A 90 2.52 3.83 -7.13
CA GLN A 90 1.56 4.85 -6.72
C GLN A 90 1.46 4.84 -5.20
N THR A 91 1.00 5.94 -4.63
CA THR A 91 0.87 6.05 -3.18
C THR A 91 -0.31 5.22 -2.67
N PHE A 92 -0.30 4.96 -1.36
CA PHE A 92 -1.40 4.29 -0.70
C PHE A 92 -2.73 5.01 -0.95
N ILE A 93 -2.74 6.33 -0.83
CA ILE A 93 -3.95 7.15 -1.01
C ILE A 93 -4.43 7.07 -2.45
N GLU A 94 -3.53 7.12 -3.42
CA GLU A 94 -3.88 6.99 -4.84
C GLU A 94 -4.52 5.64 -5.12
N TYR A 95 -3.96 4.59 -4.57
CA TYR A 95 -4.49 3.24 -4.75
C TYR A 95 -5.87 3.09 -4.10
N LEU A 96 -6.02 3.56 -2.86
CA LEU A 96 -7.29 3.52 -2.15
C LEU A 96 -8.36 4.31 -2.90
N THR A 97 -8.01 5.50 -3.38
CA THR A 97 -8.92 6.32 -4.17
C THR A 97 -9.37 5.57 -5.43
N SER A 98 -8.43 4.90 -6.11
CA SER A 98 -8.76 4.11 -7.31
C SER A 98 -9.75 3.00 -7.00
N LEU A 99 -9.57 2.27 -5.92
CA LEU A 99 -10.50 1.22 -5.51
C LEU A 99 -11.90 1.77 -5.27
N ARG A 100 -11.98 2.88 -4.55
CA ARG A 100 -13.25 3.52 -4.24
C ARG A 100 -13.93 4.09 -5.47
N MET A 101 -13.17 4.72 -6.35
CA MET A 101 -13.71 5.30 -7.58
C MET A 101 -14.19 4.22 -8.55
N ASN A 102 -13.48 3.11 -8.65
CA ASN A 102 -13.91 1.99 -9.50
C ASN A 102 -15.24 1.43 -9.01
N ARG A 103 -15.40 1.27 -7.70
CA ARG A 103 -16.67 0.80 -7.15
C ARG A 103 -17.78 1.83 -7.36
N ALA A 104 -17.47 3.11 -7.20
CA ALA A 104 -18.44 4.18 -7.43
C ALA A 104 -18.93 4.17 -8.88
N LYS A 105 -18.03 3.95 -9.83
CA LYS A 105 -18.41 3.86 -11.24
C LYS A 105 -19.38 2.70 -11.51
N GLU A 106 -19.10 1.55 -10.89
CA GLU A 106 -20.02 0.42 -10.98
C GLU A 106 -21.40 0.74 -10.43
N LEU A 107 -21.44 1.34 -9.25
CA LEU A 107 -22.71 1.71 -8.61
C LEU A 107 -23.49 2.74 -9.43
N LEU A 108 -22.77 3.69 -10.02
CA LEU A 108 -23.41 4.70 -10.88
C LEU A 108 -24.05 4.09 -12.11
N ARG A 109 -23.45 3.05 -12.66
CA ARG A 109 -23.96 2.36 -13.85
C ARG A 109 -25.03 1.34 -13.54
N CYS A 110 -24.89 0.62 -12.44
CA CYS A 110 -25.69 -0.57 -12.15
C CYS A 110 -26.83 -0.31 -11.18
N THR A 111 -26.88 0.87 -10.54
CA THR A 111 -27.92 1.18 -9.55
C THR A 111 -28.48 2.58 -9.77
N ASP A 112 -29.63 2.84 -9.13
CA ASP A 112 -30.23 4.17 -9.15
C ASP A 112 -29.89 4.99 -7.91
N LYS A 113 -28.91 4.54 -7.14
CA LYS A 113 -28.49 5.23 -5.91
C LYS A 113 -28.00 6.63 -6.21
N ARG A 114 -28.30 7.54 -5.30
CA ARG A 114 -27.84 8.92 -5.42
C ARG A 114 -26.34 9.00 -5.16
N SER A 115 -25.67 10.00 -5.72
CA SER A 115 -24.24 10.16 -5.54
C SER A 115 -23.84 10.27 -4.07
N GLY A 116 -24.68 10.87 -3.22
CA GLY A 116 -24.43 10.93 -1.78
C GLY A 116 -24.44 9.55 -1.13
N GLU A 117 -25.37 8.69 -1.54
CA GLU A 117 -25.46 7.32 -1.05
C GLU A 117 -24.24 6.51 -1.51
N ILE A 118 -23.86 6.68 -2.76
CA ILE A 118 -22.68 6.01 -3.32
C ILE A 118 -21.42 6.45 -2.58
N ALA A 119 -21.31 7.76 -2.28
CA ALA A 119 -20.18 8.28 -1.51
C ALA A 119 -19.99 7.53 -0.20
N LEU A 120 -21.07 7.37 0.56
CA LEU A 120 -21.02 6.62 1.82
C LEU A 120 -20.68 5.15 1.61
N GLU A 121 -21.27 4.55 0.59
CA GLU A 121 -21.06 3.13 0.33
C GLU A 121 -19.61 2.81 -0.06
N VAL A 122 -18.92 3.74 -0.72
CA VAL A 122 -17.52 3.51 -1.11
C VAL A 122 -16.51 4.05 -0.09
N GLY A 123 -16.98 4.60 1.04
CA GLY A 123 -16.09 4.95 2.13
C GLY A 123 -15.83 6.44 2.35
N TYR A 124 -16.65 7.33 1.79
CA TYR A 124 -16.50 8.78 1.99
C TYR A 124 -17.63 9.30 2.85
N LYS A 125 -17.30 9.95 3.96
CA LYS A 125 -18.30 10.58 4.84
C LYS A 125 -18.93 11.79 4.19
N ASP A 126 -18.15 12.53 3.43
CA ASP A 126 -18.57 13.79 2.83
C ASP A 126 -18.83 13.60 1.34
N SER A 127 -20.10 13.75 0.96
CA SER A 127 -20.50 13.57 -0.45
C SER A 127 -19.94 14.67 -1.35
N HIS A 128 -19.72 15.87 -0.81
CA HIS A 128 -19.12 16.96 -1.59
C HIS A 128 -17.66 16.65 -1.92
N TYR A 129 -16.94 16.15 -0.92
CA TYR A 129 -15.55 15.74 -1.13
C TYR A 129 -15.47 14.58 -2.15
N PHE A 130 -16.39 13.63 -2.04
CA PHE A 130 -16.46 12.52 -3.00
C PHE A 130 -16.68 13.05 -4.42
N SER A 131 -17.63 13.95 -4.60
CA SER A 131 -17.93 14.53 -5.92
C SER A 131 -16.73 15.28 -6.48
N PHE A 132 -16.02 16.02 -5.63
CA PHE A 132 -14.81 16.73 -6.01
C PHE A 132 -13.73 15.74 -6.49
N LEU A 133 -13.48 14.70 -5.71
CA LEU A 133 -12.49 13.68 -6.07
C LEU A 133 -12.88 12.93 -7.32
N PHE A 134 -14.16 12.61 -7.47
CA PHE A 134 -14.64 11.90 -8.65
C PHE A 134 -14.38 12.73 -9.89
N LYS A 135 -14.75 14.01 -9.85
CA LYS A 135 -14.52 14.90 -10.98
C LYS A 135 -13.03 15.06 -11.27
N LYS A 136 -12.22 15.20 -10.22
CA LYS A 136 -10.78 15.37 -10.37
C LYS A 136 -10.13 14.14 -11.01
N THR A 137 -10.55 12.94 -10.62
CA THR A 137 -9.94 11.69 -11.09
C THR A 137 -10.57 11.16 -12.37
N GLN A 138 -11.86 11.36 -12.57
CA GLN A 138 -12.58 10.81 -13.72
C GLN A 138 -12.89 11.83 -14.81
N GLY A 139 -12.68 13.11 -14.56
CA GLY A 139 -12.90 14.17 -15.54
C GLY A 139 -14.33 14.67 -15.64
N CYS A 140 -15.27 14.07 -14.93
CA CYS A 140 -16.67 14.50 -14.93
C CYS A 140 -17.30 14.22 -13.56
N THR A 141 -18.45 14.84 -13.32
CA THR A 141 -19.18 14.63 -12.06
C THR A 141 -19.81 13.24 -12.05
N PRO A 142 -20.17 12.71 -10.87
CA PRO A 142 -20.87 11.43 -10.79
C PRO A 142 -22.16 11.42 -11.61
N SER A 143 -22.92 12.50 -11.58
CA SER A 143 -24.17 12.61 -12.35
C SER A 143 -23.91 12.58 -13.86
N GLU A 144 -22.90 13.33 -14.30
CA GLU A 144 -22.50 13.33 -15.70
C GLU A 144 -22.04 11.94 -16.15
N TYR A 145 -21.30 11.26 -15.29
CA TYR A 145 -20.82 9.90 -15.59
C TYR A 145 -21.99 8.94 -15.78
N ARG A 146 -22.99 9.02 -14.91
CA ARG A 146 -24.20 8.19 -15.01
C ARG A 146 -24.95 8.47 -16.32
N ASN A 147 -25.10 9.74 -16.66
CA ASN A 147 -25.80 10.13 -17.87
C ASN A 147 -25.07 9.68 -19.13
N GLN A 148 -23.75 9.71 -19.13
CA GLN A 148 -22.94 9.19 -20.23
C GLN A 148 -23.19 7.70 -20.45
N GLY A 149 -23.29 6.93 -19.37
CA GLY A 149 -23.60 5.51 -19.43
C GLY A 149 -24.99 5.24 -19.97
N ALA A 150 -25.95 6.12 -19.68
CA ALA A 150 -27.33 5.95 -20.11
C ALA A 150 -27.50 6.22 -21.62
N VAL A 151 -26.61 7.00 -22.22
CA VAL A 151 -26.72 7.35 -23.66
C VAL A 151 -26.12 6.26 -24.54
N SER A 152 -25.25 5.43 -24.00
CA SER A 152 -24.67 4.35 -24.78
C SER A 152 -25.42 3.05 -24.57
#